data_f252a3fdee5b20980553085d983427cb
#
_entry.id   f252a3fdee5b20980553085d983427cb
#
_cell.length_a   1.000
_cell.length_b   1.000
_cell.length_c   1.000
_cell.angle_alpha   90.00
_cell.angle_beta   90.00
_cell.angle_gamma   90.00
#
_symmetry.space_group_name_H-M   'P 1'
#
loop_
_entity.id
_entity.type
_entity.pdbx_description
1 polymer ?
#
loop_
_entity_poly.entity_id
_entity_poly.type
_entity_poly.pdbx_seq_one_letter_code
_entity_poly.pdbx_strand_id
1 'polypeptide(L)'
;MRKTESQKIALCGVLGALSVVLLLVGAALQIGTYAAPMLAAFLLIPVLDEYGPKYALLLYATVSILSVLLVPELELAFFYVFVIGYYPVLRQQLARIKSTLLRWVIKFAVFNGATVLVYLLLFALLGSAILDELLADGVGMLAALLAAGNLSFWLCDRAVGALTRYYRLILKKKLKFLH
;
A
#
# COMPACT_ATOMS: atom_id res chain seq x y z
N MET A 1 6.21 14.95 25.22
CA MET A 1 4.93 15.70 25.21
C MET A 1 3.89 14.88 24.46
N ARG A 2 2.67 14.71 25.00
CA ARG A 2 1.54 14.14 24.26
C ARG A 2 1.16 15.14 23.17
N LYS A 3 1.30 14.77 21.90
CA LYS A 3 0.77 15.58 20.79
C LYS A 3 -0.75 15.72 20.97
N THR A 4 -1.26 16.94 20.77
CA THR A 4 -2.69 17.23 20.91
C THR A 4 -3.51 16.46 19.87
N GLU A 5 -4.77 16.16 20.16
CA GLU A 5 -5.66 15.47 19.21
C GLU A 5 -5.74 16.23 17.87
N SER A 6 -5.76 17.57 17.91
CA SER A 6 -5.73 18.40 16.71
C SER A 6 -4.51 18.18 15.83
N GLN A 7 -3.31 18.00 16.42
CA GLN A 7 -2.09 17.71 15.66
C GLN A 7 -2.11 16.33 15.00
N LYS A 8 -2.73 15.34 15.64
CA LYS A 8 -2.92 14.01 15.06
C LYS A 8 -3.85 14.07 13.85
N ILE A 9 -4.99 14.75 13.99
CA ILE A 9 -5.98 14.91 12.92
C ILE A 9 -5.37 15.69 11.75
N ALA A 10 -4.66 16.78 12.03
CA ALA A 10 -4.01 17.58 10.99
C ALA A 10 -2.97 16.76 10.21
N LEU A 11 -2.11 15.99 10.88
CA LEU A 11 -1.12 15.15 10.20
C LEU A 11 -1.79 14.05 9.36
N CYS A 12 -2.80 13.37 9.91
CA CYS A 12 -3.57 12.37 9.17
C CYS A 12 -4.26 12.98 7.94
N GLY A 13 -4.85 14.18 8.08
CA GLY A 13 -5.49 14.89 6.98
C GLY A 13 -4.52 15.22 5.84
N VAL A 14 -3.35 15.81 6.17
CA VAL A 14 -2.32 16.16 5.18
C VAL A 14 -1.77 14.91 4.48
N LEU A 15 -1.41 13.87 5.23
CA LEU A 15 -0.88 12.64 4.66
C LEU A 15 -1.94 11.87 3.86
N GLY A 16 -3.21 11.92 4.30
CA GLY A 16 -4.32 11.33 3.56
C GLY A 16 -4.57 12.04 2.23
N ALA A 17 -4.63 13.38 2.24
CA ALA A 17 -4.78 14.16 1.03
C ALA A 17 -3.62 13.90 0.05
N LEU A 18 -2.37 13.86 0.55
CA LEU A 18 -1.20 13.57 -0.28
C LEU A 18 -1.26 12.14 -0.86
N SER A 19 -1.75 11.16 -0.09
CA SER A 19 -1.94 9.78 -0.58
C SER A 19 -2.94 9.74 -1.73
N VAL A 20 -4.08 10.43 -1.60
CA VAL A 20 -5.10 10.49 -2.68
C VAL A 20 -4.55 11.19 -3.91
N VAL A 21 -3.83 12.30 -3.74
CA VAL A 21 -3.17 13.01 -4.86
C VAL A 21 -2.18 12.11 -5.59
N LEU A 22 -1.36 11.34 -4.86
CA LEU A 22 -0.43 10.38 -5.47
C LEU A 22 -1.16 9.30 -6.28
N LEU A 23 -2.29 8.79 -5.79
CA LEU A 23 -3.10 7.81 -6.52
C LEU A 23 -3.71 8.42 -7.79
N LEU A 24 -4.24 9.65 -7.71
CA LEU A 24 -4.79 10.37 -8.87
C LEU A 24 -3.73 10.66 -9.93
N VAL A 25 -2.55 11.12 -9.50
CA VAL A 25 -1.41 11.37 -10.41
C VAL A 25 -0.94 10.06 -11.04
N GLY A 26 -0.88 8.97 -10.26
CA GLY A 26 -0.53 7.65 -10.77
C GLY A 26 -1.47 7.16 -11.86
N ALA A 27 -2.78 7.32 -11.65
CA ALA A 27 -3.78 6.99 -12.65
C ALA A 27 -3.68 7.88 -13.90
N ALA A 28 -3.45 9.18 -13.74
CA ALA A 28 -3.32 10.11 -14.86
C ALA A 28 -2.09 9.83 -15.74
N LEU A 29 -0.99 9.37 -15.15
CA LEU A 29 0.25 9.07 -15.87
C LEU A 29 0.28 7.68 -16.52
N GLN A 30 -0.67 6.79 -16.20
CA GLN A 30 -0.76 5.40 -16.68
C GLN A 30 0.51 4.53 -16.49
N ILE A 31 1.56 5.10 -15.90
CA ILE A 31 2.85 4.44 -15.62
C ILE A 31 2.90 3.98 -14.15
N GLY A 32 1.95 4.46 -13.34
CA GLY A 32 2.00 4.37 -11.89
C GLY A 32 1.07 3.34 -11.25
N THR A 33 0.42 2.46 -12.02
CA THR A 33 -0.61 1.52 -11.51
C THR A 33 -0.18 0.75 -10.27
N TYR A 34 1.09 0.35 -10.19
CA TYR A 34 1.64 -0.33 -9.01
C TYR A 34 2.51 0.57 -8.12
N ALA A 35 3.20 1.55 -8.71
CA ALA A 35 4.10 2.44 -7.97
C ALA A 35 3.34 3.46 -7.10
N ALA A 36 2.26 4.05 -7.63
CA ALA A 36 1.47 5.04 -6.91
C ALA A 36 0.83 4.48 -5.63
N PRO A 37 0.19 3.29 -5.62
CA PRO A 37 -0.28 2.64 -4.40
C PRO A 37 0.83 2.38 -3.38
N MET A 38 2.03 2.00 -3.83
CA MET A 38 3.18 1.79 -2.94
C MET A 38 3.61 3.09 -2.27
N LEU A 39 3.73 4.18 -3.04
CA LEU A 39 4.09 5.50 -2.50
C LEU A 39 3.03 6.02 -1.52
N ALA A 40 1.75 5.88 -1.87
CA ALA A 40 0.65 6.23 -0.97
C ALA A 40 0.69 5.43 0.34
N ALA A 41 0.96 4.12 0.27
CA ALA A 41 1.11 3.29 1.47
C ALA A 41 2.30 3.70 2.36
N PHE A 42 3.39 4.23 1.78
CA PHE A 42 4.54 4.72 2.56
C PHE A 42 4.19 5.92 3.43
N LEU A 43 3.21 6.73 3.03
CA LEU A 43 2.73 7.87 3.83
C LEU A 43 2.00 7.44 5.12
N LEU A 44 1.62 6.17 5.25
CA LEU A 44 1.09 5.64 6.50
C LEU A 44 2.18 5.41 7.56
N ILE A 45 3.45 5.26 7.17
CA ILE A 45 4.56 4.93 8.08
C ILE A 45 4.72 5.96 9.20
N PRO A 46 4.72 7.29 8.95
CA PRO A 46 4.78 8.29 10.01
C PRO A 46 3.62 8.19 11.00
N VAL A 47 2.40 7.98 10.51
CA VAL A 47 1.20 7.85 11.36
C VAL A 47 1.29 6.58 12.20
N LEU A 48 1.72 5.48 11.59
CA LEU A 48 1.90 4.19 12.26
C LEU A 48 2.94 4.26 13.39
N ASP A 49 4.04 4.96 13.18
CA ASP A 49 5.12 5.07 14.17
C ASP A 49 4.81 6.07 15.30
N GLU A 50 4.09 7.16 14.99
CA GLU A 50 3.77 8.23 15.96
C GLU A 50 2.49 7.94 16.76
N TYR A 51 1.45 7.41 16.12
CA TYR A 51 0.11 7.28 16.71
C TYR A 51 -0.37 5.83 16.82
N GLY A 52 0.38 4.89 16.22
CA GLY A 52 0.09 3.47 16.30
C GLY A 52 -0.88 2.94 15.23
N PRO A 53 -1.16 1.62 15.27
CA PRO A 53 -1.86 0.93 14.19
C PRO A 53 -3.31 1.38 14.02
N LYS A 54 -3.99 1.81 15.08
CA LYS A 54 -5.39 2.27 15.01
C LYS A 54 -5.54 3.48 14.09
N TYR A 55 -4.73 4.51 14.29
CA TYR A 55 -4.77 5.73 13.47
C TYR A 55 -4.27 5.49 12.05
N ALA A 56 -3.27 4.62 11.87
CA ALA A 56 -2.83 4.21 10.55
C ALA A 56 -3.91 3.46 9.76
N LEU A 57 -4.67 2.57 10.41
CA LEU A 57 -5.80 1.88 9.79
C LEU A 57 -6.96 2.82 9.47
N LEU A 58 -7.25 3.80 10.32
CA LEU A 58 -8.26 4.83 10.02
C LEU A 58 -7.85 5.65 8.80
N LEU A 59 -6.59 6.09 8.74
CA LEU A 59 -6.06 6.80 7.58
C LEU A 59 -6.15 5.93 6.31
N TYR A 60 -5.72 4.67 6.40
CA TYR A 60 -5.86 3.71 5.31
C TYR A 60 -7.31 3.58 4.83
N ALA A 61 -8.27 3.39 5.75
CA ALA A 61 -9.68 3.24 5.41
C ALA A 61 -10.22 4.51 4.71
N THR A 62 -9.87 5.69 5.20
CA THR A 62 -10.26 6.96 4.58
C THR A 62 -9.69 7.10 3.17
N VAL A 63 -8.40 6.84 2.98
CA VAL A 63 -7.77 6.90 1.65
C VAL A 63 -8.35 5.83 0.72
N SER A 64 -8.68 4.64 1.24
CA SER A 64 -9.30 3.56 0.47
C SER A 64 -10.68 3.94 -0.07
N ILE A 65 -11.52 4.54 0.77
CA ILE A 65 -12.84 5.02 0.35
C ILE A 65 -12.68 6.12 -0.72
N LEU A 66 -11.81 7.08 -0.47
CA LEU A 66 -11.57 8.18 -1.41
C LEU A 66 -10.95 7.68 -2.73
N SER A 67 -10.07 6.68 -2.69
CA SER A 67 -9.47 6.13 -3.91
C SER A 67 -10.52 5.45 -4.80
N VAL A 68 -11.42 4.66 -4.23
CA VAL A 68 -12.50 4.00 -5.01
C VAL A 68 -13.48 5.03 -5.61
N LEU A 69 -13.69 6.17 -4.92
CA LEU A 69 -14.62 7.21 -5.40
C LEU A 69 -14.01 8.17 -6.41
N LEU A 70 -12.71 8.48 -6.30
CA LEU A 70 -12.07 9.57 -7.04
C LEU A 70 -11.10 9.10 -8.12
N VAL A 71 -10.49 7.91 -7.96
CA VAL A 71 -9.50 7.41 -8.91
C VAL A 71 -10.24 6.73 -10.08
N PRO A 72 -10.02 7.19 -11.32
CA PRO A 72 -10.74 6.64 -12.48
C PRO A 72 -10.29 5.22 -12.84
N GLU A 73 -9.08 4.82 -12.45
CA GLU A 73 -8.50 3.50 -12.72
C GLU A 73 -8.82 2.55 -11.57
N LEU A 74 -9.80 1.66 -11.78
CA LEU A 74 -10.27 0.70 -10.76
C LEU A 74 -9.17 -0.27 -10.32
N GLU A 75 -8.31 -0.71 -11.25
CA GLU A 75 -7.22 -1.62 -10.93
C GLU A 75 -6.26 -0.99 -9.90
N LEU A 76 -5.83 0.25 -10.13
CA LEU A 76 -4.97 1.01 -9.23
C LEU A 76 -5.63 1.20 -7.85
N ALA A 77 -6.91 1.60 -7.84
CA ALA A 77 -7.66 1.79 -6.60
C ALA A 77 -7.79 0.49 -5.80
N PHE A 78 -8.14 -0.62 -6.46
CA PHE A 78 -8.28 -1.93 -5.82
C PHE A 78 -6.94 -2.49 -5.37
N PHE A 79 -5.86 -2.24 -6.13
CA PHE A 79 -4.51 -2.62 -5.71
C PHE A 79 -4.09 -1.89 -4.43
N TYR A 80 -4.41 -0.59 -4.29
CA TYR A 80 -4.20 0.12 -3.04
C TYR A 80 -5.03 -0.48 -1.91
N VAL A 81 -6.35 -0.66 -2.12
CA VAL A 81 -7.28 -1.14 -1.08
C VAL A 81 -6.94 -2.55 -0.61
N PHE A 82 -6.76 -3.49 -1.52
CA PHE A 82 -6.69 -4.92 -1.15
C PHE A 82 -5.27 -5.45 -1.00
N VAL A 83 -4.25 -4.81 -1.62
CA VAL A 83 -2.90 -5.38 -1.67
C VAL A 83 -1.90 -4.60 -0.82
N ILE A 84 -1.73 -3.30 -1.06
CA ILE A 84 -0.58 -2.54 -0.54
C ILE A 84 -0.95 -1.57 0.58
N GLY A 85 -2.14 -0.97 0.58
CA GLY A 85 -2.46 0.15 1.46
C GLY A 85 -2.32 -0.16 2.95
N TYR A 86 -2.77 -1.33 3.40
CA TYR A 86 -2.65 -1.78 4.80
C TYR A 86 -1.30 -2.45 5.12
N TYR A 87 -0.47 -2.69 4.11
CA TYR A 87 0.75 -3.50 4.24
C TYR A 87 1.75 -2.98 5.31
N PRO A 88 2.00 -1.68 5.49
CA PRO A 88 2.88 -1.20 6.56
C PRO A 88 2.42 -1.63 7.95
N VAL A 89 1.10 -1.66 8.20
CA VAL A 89 0.52 -2.10 9.47
C VAL A 89 0.66 -3.61 9.62
N LEU A 90 0.32 -4.38 8.58
CA LEU A 90 0.46 -5.83 8.54
C LEU A 90 1.92 -6.25 8.79
N ARG A 91 2.87 -5.59 8.14
CA ARG A 91 4.30 -5.84 8.30
C ARG A 91 4.77 -5.66 9.74
N GLN A 92 4.27 -4.62 10.42
CA GLN A 92 4.59 -4.38 11.83
C GLN A 92 4.06 -5.51 12.73
N GLN A 93 2.86 -6.03 12.46
CA GLN A 93 2.29 -7.15 13.20
C GLN A 93 3.05 -8.45 12.93
N LEU A 94 3.37 -8.74 11.66
CA LEU A 94 4.13 -9.92 11.26
C LEU A 94 5.57 -9.92 11.83
N ALA A 95 6.13 -8.74 12.12
CA ALA A 95 7.46 -8.65 12.75
C ALA A 95 7.52 -9.30 14.15
N ARG A 96 6.37 -9.55 14.79
CA ARG A 96 6.27 -10.26 16.08
C ARG A 96 6.48 -11.78 15.94
N ILE A 97 6.35 -12.32 14.74
CA ILE A 97 6.54 -13.76 14.47
C ILE A 97 8.03 -14.08 14.51
N LYS A 98 8.43 -15.02 15.38
CA LYS A 98 9.84 -15.40 15.59
C LYS A 98 10.46 -16.09 14.35
N SER A 99 9.70 -16.95 13.67
CA SER A 99 10.16 -17.69 12.49
C SER A 99 10.24 -16.78 11.26
N THR A 100 11.44 -16.62 10.72
CA THR A 100 11.66 -15.83 9.49
C THR A 100 11.00 -16.47 8.27
N LEU A 101 11.06 -17.80 8.17
CA LEU A 101 10.44 -18.52 7.05
C LEU A 101 8.92 -18.35 7.05
N LEU A 102 8.26 -18.59 8.21
CA LEU A 102 6.82 -18.43 8.36
C LEU A 102 6.38 -17.01 8.03
N ARG A 103 7.12 -16.00 8.46
CA ARG A 103 6.86 -14.59 8.15
C ARG A 103 6.88 -14.31 6.65
N TRP A 104 7.85 -14.87 5.90
CA TRP A 104 7.92 -14.72 4.45
C TRP A 104 6.78 -15.45 3.74
N VAL A 105 6.50 -16.68 4.15
CA VAL A 105 5.36 -17.46 3.60
C VAL A 105 4.05 -16.69 3.76
N ILE A 106 3.75 -16.15 4.95
CA ILE A 106 2.53 -15.38 5.19
C ILE A 106 2.50 -14.13 4.32
N LYS A 107 3.60 -13.39 4.20
CA LYS A 107 3.66 -12.17 3.35
C LYS A 107 3.32 -12.47 1.90
N PHE A 108 3.95 -13.49 1.31
CA PHE A 108 3.69 -13.87 -0.07
C PHE A 108 2.29 -14.48 -0.26
N ALA A 109 1.80 -15.26 0.71
CA ALA A 109 0.43 -15.79 0.67
C ALA A 109 -0.61 -14.67 0.69
N VAL A 110 -0.45 -13.67 1.58
CA VAL A 110 -1.33 -12.51 1.64
C VAL A 110 -1.26 -11.69 0.36
N PHE A 111 -0.07 -11.42 -0.17
CA PHE A 111 0.11 -10.66 -1.41
C PHE A 111 -0.56 -11.35 -2.60
N ASN A 112 -0.24 -12.63 -2.84
CA ASN A 112 -0.80 -13.37 -3.97
C ASN A 112 -2.31 -13.59 -3.81
N GLY A 113 -2.79 -13.91 -2.61
CA GLY A 113 -4.22 -14.05 -2.33
C GLY A 113 -5.00 -12.75 -2.55
N ALA A 114 -4.45 -11.62 -2.11
CA ALA A 114 -5.03 -10.31 -2.34
C ALA A 114 -5.03 -9.93 -3.84
N THR A 115 -3.95 -10.23 -4.56
CA THR A 115 -3.88 -10.02 -6.02
C THR A 115 -4.93 -10.84 -6.75
N VAL A 116 -5.07 -12.12 -6.43
CA VAL A 116 -6.14 -12.96 -7.00
C VAL A 116 -7.52 -12.37 -6.70
N LEU A 117 -7.76 -11.91 -5.47
CA LEU A 117 -9.02 -11.27 -5.09
C LEU A 117 -9.30 -10.02 -5.93
N VAL A 118 -8.30 -9.17 -6.16
CA VAL A 118 -8.46 -7.96 -7.01
C VAL A 118 -8.90 -8.35 -8.41
N TYR A 119 -8.23 -9.30 -9.05
CA TYR A 119 -8.60 -9.72 -10.41
C TYR A 119 -9.96 -10.43 -10.47
N LEU A 120 -10.34 -11.18 -9.43
CA LEU A 120 -11.69 -11.73 -9.33
C LEU A 120 -12.76 -10.64 -9.21
N LEU A 121 -12.52 -9.59 -8.45
CA LEU A 121 -13.42 -8.44 -8.34
C LEU A 121 -13.50 -7.66 -9.65
N LEU A 122 -12.38 -7.42 -10.32
CA LEU A 122 -12.35 -6.77 -11.63
C LEU A 122 -13.11 -7.62 -12.69
N PHE A 123 -12.92 -8.93 -12.68
CA PHE A 123 -13.69 -9.83 -13.53
C PHE A 123 -15.20 -9.75 -13.25
N ALA A 124 -15.61 -9.71 -11.99
CA ALA A 124 -17.01 -9.60 -11.62
C ALA A 124 -17.64 -8.25 -12.04
N LEU A 125 -16.86 -7.17 -12.10
CA LEU A 125 -17.31 -5.84 -12.49
C LEU A 125 -17.24 -5.57 -13.99
N LEU A 126 -16.19 -6.02 -14.67
CA LEU A 126 -15.85 -5.70 -16.06
C LEU A 126 -16.09 -6.89 -17.02
N GLY A 127 -16.42 -8.06 -16.48
CA GLY A 127 -16.68 -9.27 -17.26
C GLY A 127 -15.44 -9.90 -17.87
N SER A 128 -15.60 -10.58 -19.01
CA SER A 128 -14.53 -11.33 -19.69
C SER A 128 -13.41 -10.45 -20.27
N ALA A 129 -13.62 -9.14 -20.44
CA ALA A 129 -12.63 -8.23 -21.00
C ALA A 129 -11.28 -8.28 -20.24
N ILE A 130 -11.33 -8.41 -18.91
CA ILE A 130 -10.11 -8.55 -18.07
C ILE A 130 -9.36 -9.86 -18.35
N LEU A 131 -10.09 -10.96 -18.57
CA LEU A 131 -9.47 -12.24 -18.90
C LEU A 131 -8.88 -12.24 -20.29
N ASP A 132 -9.57 -11.63 -21.25
CA ASP A 132 -9.10 -11.49 -22.62
C ASP A 132 -7.81 -10.66 -22.66
N GLU A 133 -7.73 -9.58 -21.89
CA GLU A 133 -6.53 -8.76 -21.75
C GLU A 133 -5.39 -9.54 -21.06
N LEU A 134 -5.65 -10.22 -19.94
CA LEU A 134 -4.64 -11.01 -19.21
C LEU A 134 -4.09 -12.19 -20.02
N LEU A 135 -4.89 -12.77 -20.91
CA LEU A 135 -4.53 -13.95 -21.71
C LEU A 135 -4.11 -13.58 -23.14
N ALA A 136 -4.25 -12.31 -23.55
CA ALA A 136 -3.92 -11.85 -24.91
C ALA A 136 -2.51 -12.24 -25.33
N ASP A 137 -1.54 -12.13 -24.42
CA ASP A 137 -0.13 -12.45 -24.68
C ASP A 137 0.28 -13.88 -24.27
N GLY A 138 -0.71 -14.70 -23.89
CA GLY A 138 -0.53 -16.12 -23.55
C GLY A 138 -0.05 -16.38 -22.12
N VAL A 139 -0.10 -17.66 -21.75
CA VAL A 139 0.20 -18.14 -20.39
C VAL A 139 1.64 -17.82 -19.94
N GLY A 140 2.58 -17.75 -20.88
CA GLY A 140 3.97 -17.39 -20.61
C GLY A 140 4.11 -15.96 -20.08
N MET A 141 3.39 -15.02 -20.68
CA MET A 141 3.38 -13.62 -20.22
C MET A 141 2.71 -13.48 -18.86
N LEU A 142 1.62 -14.21 -18.61
CA LEU A 142 0.97 -14.24 -17.30
C LEU A 142 1.94 -14.73 -16.19
N ALA A 143 2.71 -15.79 -16.47
CA ALA A 143 3.72 -16.28 -15.53
C ALA A 143 4.82 -15.23 -15.28
N ALA A 144 5.26 -14.52 -16.32
CA ALA A 144 6.23 -13.44 -16.19
C ALA A 144 5.70 -12.28 -15.36
N LEU A 145 4.44 -11.88 -15.57
CA LEU A 145 3.76 -10.83 -14.77
C LEU A 145 3.65 -11.22 -13.30
N LEU A 146 3.29 -12.47 -13.00
CA LEU A 146 3.23 -12.98 -11.63
C LEU A 146 4.62 -12.97 -10.97
N ALA A 147 5.66 -13.38 -11.70
CA ALA A 147 7.03 -13.33 -11.19
C ALA A 147 7.49 -11.89 -10.93
N ALA A 148 7.24 -10.97 -11.86
CA ALA A 148 7.56 -9.56 -11.73
C ALA A 148 6.77 -8.90 -10.56
N GLY A 149 5.50 -9.26 -10.38
CA GLY A 149 4.68 -8.80 -9.25
C GLY A 149 5.26 -9.24 -7.90
N ASN A 150 5.65 -10.51 -7.79
CA ASN A 150 6.28 -11.04 -6.57
C ASN A 150 7.65 -10.39 -6.29
N LEU A 151 8.46 -10.12 -7.33
CA LEU A 151 9.71 -9.39 -7.20
C LEU A 151 9.47 -7.93 -6.74
N SER A 152 8.49 -7.25 -7.34
CA SER A 152 8.09 -5.89 -6.96
C SER A 152 7.59 -5.84 -5.52
N PHE A 153 6.81 -6.83 -5.08
CA PHE A 153 6.39 -6.95 -3.69
C PHE A 153 7.58 -7.15 -2.73
N TRP A 154 8.55 -7.99 -3.09
CA TRP A 154 9.76 -8.18 -2.30
C TRP A 154 10.56 -6.88 -2.15
N LEU A 155 10.71 -6.10 -3.23
CA LEU A 155 11.34 -4.78 -3.21
C LEU A 155 10.55 -3.80 -2.34
N CYS A 156 9.22 -3.81 -2.43
CA CYS A 156 8.34 -2.99 -1.60
C CYS A 156 8.49 -3.33 -0.11
N ASP A 157 8.54 -4.61 0.28
CA ASP A 157 8.80 -4.98 1.68
C ASP A 157 10.14 -4.45 2.18
N ARG A 158 11.19 -4.51 1.35
CA ARG A 158 12.50 -3.93 1.68
C ARG A 158 12.42 -2.42 1.84
N ALA A 159 11.71 -1.74 0.94
CA ALA A 159 11.53 -0.28 0.97
C ALA A 159 10.75 0.17 2.21
N VAL A 160 9.63 -0.49 2.55
CA VAL A 160 8.88 -0.21 3.79
C VAL A 160 9.78 -0.35 5.03
N GLY A 161 10.62 -1.39 5.05
CA GLY A 161 11.57 -1.60 6.15
C GLY A 161 12.67 -0.53 6.24
N ALA A 162 13.20 -0.12 5.11
CA ALA A 162 14.21 0.94 5.03
C ALA A 162 13.60 2.30 5.44
N LEU A 163 12.44 2.66 4.91
CA LEU A 163 11.73 3.90 5.22
C LEU A 163 11.33 3.97 6.70
N THR A 164 10.85 2.88 7.28
CA THR A 164 10.52 2.84 8.72
C THR A 164 11.76 3.09 9.57
N ARG A 165 12.91 2.51 9.23
CA ARG A 165 14.18 2.76 9.92
C ARG A 165 14.66 4.19 9.73
N TYR A 166 14.61 4.71 8.49
CA TYR A 166 15.00 6.08 8.18
C TYR A 166 14.14 7.10 8.93
N TYR A 167 12.83 6.88 8.95
CA TYR A 167 11.91 7.73 9.70
C TYR A 167 12.27 7.77 11.20
N ARG A 168 12.48 6.62 11.82
CA ARG A 168 12.82 6.52 13.25
C ARG A 168 14.15 7.13 13.61
N LEU A 169 15.18 6.91 12.78
CA LEU A 169 16.56 7.32 13.10
C LEU A 169 16.82 8.80 12.78
N ILE A 170 16.25 9.32 11.71
CA ILE A 170 16.58 10.65 11.18
C ILE A 170 15.42 11.63 11.33
N LEU A 171 14.26 11.34 10.74
CA LEU A 171 13.16 12.30 10.70
C LEU A 171 12.55 12.54 12.09
N LYS A 172 12.36 11.50 12.88
CA LYS A 172 11.80 11.62 14.22
C LYS A 172 12.72 12.44 15.16
N LYS A 173 14.04 12.33 15.00
CA LYS A 173 14.99 13.16 15.74
C LYS A 173 14.95 14.63 15.32
N LYS A 174 14.93 14.90 14.00
CA LYS A 174 14.87 16.27 13.47
C LYS A 174 13.56 16.97 13.84
N LEU A 175 12.43 16.27 13.76
CA LEU A 175 11.12 16.82 14.14
C LEU A 175 11.00 17.12 15.64
N LYS A 176 11.73 16.38 16.51
CA LYS A 176 11.83 16.74 17.94
C LYS A 176 12.65 18.00 18.22
N PHE A 177 13.55 18.38 17.32
CA PHE A 177 14.38 19.58 17.44
C PHE A 177 13.64 20.87 17.02
N LEU A 178 12.52 20.73 16.27
CA LEU A 178 11.72 21.85 15.77
C LEU A 178 10.54 22.21 16.68
N HIS A 179 10.41 21.53 17.83
CA HIS A 179 9.47 21.77 18.90
C HIS A 179 10.19 21.81 20.26
#